data_239c6e3e0c971162dfc86ed7d16a9a96
#
_entry.id   239c6e3e0c971162dfc86ed7d16a9a96
#
_cell.length_a   1.000
_cell.length_b   1.000
_cell.length_c   1.000
_cell.angle_alpha   90.00
_cell.angle_beta   90.00
_cell.angle_gamma   90.00
#
_symmetry.space_group_name_H-M   'P 1'
#
loop_
_entity.id
_entity.type
_entity.pdbx_description
1 polymer ?
#
loop_
_entity_poly.entity_id
_entity_poly.type
_entity_poly.pdbx_seq_one_letter_code
_entity_poly.pdbx_strand_id
1 'polypeptide(L)'
;MKTLDLNCDMGEGLGAWKMGDDAALLDHVSSANIACGYHAGDPGTMHRTVRLAIEKGVAVGAHPSLPDLQGFGRRRMNVSAAETYDMVLYQIGALAGFATACGGQLAHVKPHGALYNMAAKDGKLARAIAQAVKDFDPRLVLFGLAGSELVRAGEQAGLKTASEVFADRTYQSDGSLTPREQPDAMIHDVQTAIAQVRRMVGEGRVRSQQGSDVAEIGRASCRERVYSSV
;
A
#
# COMPACT_ATOMS: atom_id res chain seq x y z
N MET A 1 -10.38 18.03 -14.19
CA MET A 1 -10.15 17.97 -12.73
C MET A 1 -9.13 16.86 -12.47
N LYS A 2 -8.09 17.10 -11.68
CA LYS A 2 -7.21 16.01 -11.23
C LYS A 2 -7.96 15.25 -10.14
N THR A 3 -8.16 13.96 -10.30
CA THR A 3 -8.71 13.07 -9.27
C THR A 3 -7.55 12.52 -8.44
N LEU A 4 -7.72 12.50 -7.12
CA LEU A 4 -6.78 11.93 -6.17
C LEU A 4 -7.39 10.63 -5.63
N ASP A 5 -6.60 9.56 -5.59
CA ASP A 5 -6.97 8.36 -4.87
C ASP A 5 -6.42 8.43 -3.44
N LEU A 6 -7.30 8.35 -2.46
CA LEU A 6 -6.95 8.25 -1.06
C LEU A 6 -7.11 6.80 -0.62
N ASN A 7 -6.01 6.15 -0.27
CA ASN A 7 -6.02 4.74 0.12
C ASN A 7 -5.55 4.55 1.58
N CYS A 8 -6.07 3.51 2.23
CA CYS A 8 -5.68 3.15 3.59
C CYS A 8 -5.50 1.63 3.73
N ASP A 9 -4.54 1.21 4.58
CA ASP A 9 -4.37 -0.19 4.96
C ASP A 9 -5.43 -0.56 5.98
N MET A 10 -6.11 -1.69 5.77
CA MET A 10 -7.27 -2.14 6.54
C MET A 10 -7.28 -3.65 6.73
N GLY A 11 -8.19 -4.13 7.58
CA GLY A 11 -8.29 -5.55 7.86
C GLY A 11 -7.07 -6.11 8.59
N GLU A 12 -6.36 -5.25 9.32
CA GLU A 12 -5.10 -5.60 10.00
C GLU A 12 -5.31 -6.15 11.44
N GLY A 13 -6.55 -6.30 11.90
CA GLY A 13 -6.87 -7.03 13.13
C GLY A 13 -6.61 -8.53 13.01
N LEU A 14 -6.44 -9.24 14.13
CA LEU A 14 -6.20 -10.68 14.16
C LEU A 14 -6.94 -11.33 15.33
N GLY A 15 -7.84 -12.25 15.05
CA GLY A 15 -8.63 -12.94 16.07
C GLY A 15 -9.40 -11.98 16.95
N ALA A 16 -9.08 -11.95 18.25
CA ALA A 16 -9.72 -11.08 19.22
C ALA A 16 -9.14 -9.64 19.22
N TRP A 17 -7.97 -9.44 18.62
CA TRP A 17 -7.32 -8.13 18.60
C TRP A 17 -7.84 -7.28 17.44
N LYS A 18 -8.42 -6.15 17.80
CA LYS A 18 -8.83 -5.12 16.82
C LYS A 18 -7.68 -4.16 16.59
N MET A 19 -7.49 -3.75 15.35
CA MET A 19 -6.52 -2.72 14.97
C MET A 19 -7.21 -1.69 14.09
N GLY A 20 -7.21 -0.43 14.52
CA GLY A 20 -7.88 0.67 13.83
C GLY A 20 -9.41 0.61 13.90
N ASP A 21 -10.04 1.53 13.17
CA ASP A 21 -11.50 1.58 12.94
C ASP A 21 -11.75 1.60 11.43
N ASP A 22 -11.73 0.40 10.83
CA ASP A 22 -11.93 0.25 9.39
C ASP A 22 -13.27 0.85 8.95
N ALA A 23 -14.31 0.75 9.78
CA ALA A 23 -15.64 1.22 9.43
C ALA A 23 -15.70 2.75 9.27
N ALA A 24 -15.04 3.48 10.19
CA ALA A 24 -14.95 4.93 10.11
C ALA A 24 -14.02 5.38 8.98
N LEU A 25 -12.90 4.68 8.77
CA LEU A 25 -11.93 5.02 7.71
C LEU A 25 -12.52 4.85 6.31
N LEU A 26 -13.36 3.84 6.08
CA LEU A 26 -14.01 3.60 4.80
C LEU A 26 -14.94 4.73 4.35
N ASP A 27 -15.38 5.61 5.25
CA ASP A 27 -16.18 6.79 4.88
C ASP A 27 -15.34 7.92 4.24
N HIS A 28 -14.01 7.82 4.32
CA HIS A 28 -13.09 8.89 3.93
C HIS A 28 -12.10 8.50 2.83
N VAL A 29 -12.08 7.25 2.40
CA VAL A 29 -11.11 6.74 1.40
C VAL A 29 -11.80 6.27 0.13
N SER A 30 -11.06 6.27 -0.97
CA SER A 30 -11.52 5.73 -2.26
C SER A 30 -11.07 4.29 -2.48
N SER A 31 -10.00 3.86 -1.79
CA SER A 31 -9.40 2.54 -1.94
C SER A 31 -8.97 1.96 -0.59
N ALA A 32 -9.22 0.67 -0.38
CA ALA A 32 -8.84 -0.08 0.81
C ALA A 32 -7.80 -1.15 0.46
N ASN A 33 -6.61 -1.11 1.11
CA ASN A 33 -5.59 -2.14 0.97
C ASN A 33 -5.80 -3.16 2.09
N ILE A 34 -6.39 -4.32 1.78
CA ILE A 34 -6.83 -5.28 2.79
C ILE A 34 -5.75 -6.34 3.04
N ALA A 35 -5.37 -6.50 4.30
CA ALA A 35 -4.40 -7.49 4.76
C ALA A 35 -4.82 -8.92 4.36
N CYS A 36 -3.83 -9.73 3.94
CA CYS A 36 -4.06 -11.04 3.35
C CYS A 36 -3.56 -12.19 4.24
N GLY A 37 -3.48 -11.98 5.55
CA GLY A 37 -3.19 -13.03 6.53
C GLY A 37 -1.71 -13.29 6.83
N TYR A 38 -0.76 -12.67 6.11
CA TYR A 38 0.67 -12.89 6.32
C TYR A 38 1.28 -11.97 7.37
N HIS A 39 0.98 -10.68 7.32
CA HIS A 39 1.45 -9.71 8.30
C HIS A 39 0.40 -9.34 9.34
N ALA A 40 -0.85 -9.49 8.97
CA ALA A 40 -2.03 -9.18 9.75
C ALA A 40 -3.27 -9.77 9.08
N GLY A 41 -4.41 -9.69 9.74
CA GLY A 41 -5.66 -10.23 9.24
C GLY A 41 -5.79 -11.73 9.47
N ASP A 42 -7.01 -12.19 9.46
CA ASP A 42 -7.43 -13.59 9.46
C ASP A 42 -8.63 -13.74 8.53
N PRO A 43 -9.06 -14.97 8.18
CA PRO A 43 -10.18 -15.14 7.24
C PRO A 43 -11.45 -14.40 7.63
N GLY A 44 -11.79 -14.33 8.91
CA GLY A 44 -12.98 -13.63 9.41
C GLY A 44 -12.85 -12.11 9.29
N THR A 45 -11.69 -11.56 9.63
CA THR A 45 -11.37 -10.13 9.48
C THR A 45 -11.37 -9.74 8.01
N MET A 46 -10.70 -10.51 7.15
CA MET A 46 -10.68 -10.30 5.70
C MET A 46 -12.09 -10.26 5.11
N HIS A 47 -12.93 -11.25 5.44
CA HIS A 47 -14.32 -11.30 4.96
C HIS A 47 -15.13 -10.06 5.39
N ARG A 48 -15.04 -9.68 6.66
CA ARG A 48 -15.79 -8.51 7.18
C ARG A 48 -15.34 -7.22 6.51
N THR A 49 -14.03 -7.00 6.39
CA THR A 49 -13.49 -5.77 5.80
C THR A 49 -13.80 -5.66 4.31
N VAL A 50 -13.66 -6.78 3.56
CA VAL A 50 -14.03 -6.83 2.14
C VAL A 50 -15.50 -6.49 1.93
N ARG A 51 -16.40 -7.16 2.69
CA ARG A 51 -17.83 -6.91 2.59
C ARG A 51 -18.17 -5.43 2.86
N LEU A 52 -17.62 -4.88 3.92
CA LEU A 52 -17.87 -3.50 4.30
C LEU A 52 -17.36 -2.50 3.25
N ALA A 53 -16.18 -2.75 2.68
CA ALA A 53 -15.62 -1.92 1.61
C ALA A 53 -16.52 -1.94 0.36
N ILE A 54 -17.03 -3.12 -0.04
CA ILE A 54 -17.95 -3.25 -1.17
C ILE A 54 -19.27 -2.55 -0.89
N GLU A 55 -19.86 -2.73 0.30
CA GLU A 55 -21.10 -2.06 0.71
C GLU A 55 -20.99 -0.53 0.66
N LYS A 56 -19.81 0.01 0.96
CA LYS A 56 -19.53 1.46 0.91
C LYS A 56 -19.05 1.95 -0.45
N GLY A 57 -18.91 1.09 -1.44
CA GLY A 57 -18.43 1.45 -2.78
C GLY A 57 -16.95 1.82 -2.83
N VAL A 58 -16.15 1.39 -1.84
CA VAL A 58 -14.70 1.59 -1.77
C VAL A 58 -14.00 0.50 -2.57
N ALA A 59 -13.01 0.87 -3.38
CA ALA A 59 -12.25 -0.08 -4.19
C ALA A 59 -11.44 -1.05 -3.30
N VAL A 60 -11.58 -2.35 -3.54
CA VAL A 60 -10.90 -3.40 -2.77
C VAL A 60 -9.57 -3.77 -3.42
N GLY A 61 -8.49 -3.72 -2.67
CA GLY A 61 -7.16 -4.12 -3.12
C GLY A 61 -6.46 -5.10 -2.17
N ALA A 62 -5.66 -5.99 -2.73
CA ALA A 62 -4.87 -6.91 -1.95
C ALA A 62 -3.61 -6.23 -1.38
N HIS A 63 -3.34 -6.51 -0.11
CA HIS A 63 -2.19 -5.96 0.62
C HIS A 63 -1.20 -7.06 1.04
N PRO A 64 -0.55 -7.74 0.06
CA PRO A 64 0.33 -8.86 0.33
C PRO A 64 1.62 -8.43 1.03
N SER A 65 2.14 -9.30 1.88
CA SER A 65 3.33 -9.06 2.69
C SER A 65 4.22 -10.29 2.79
N LEU A 66 5.37 -10.10 3.43
CA LEU A 66 6.19 -11.19 3.95
C LEU A 66 5.47 -11.92 5.09
N PRO A 67 5.72 -13.22 5.33
CA PRO A 67 5.10 -14.01 6.39
C PRO A 67 5.69 -13.68 7.76
N ASP A 68 5.41 -12.49 8.25
CA ASP A 68 5.97 -11.89 9.46
C ASP A 68 4.86 -11.32 10.34
N LEU A 69 3.99 -12.18 10.86
CA LEU A 69 2.88 -11.77 11.70
C LEU A 69 3.36 -11.03 12.96
N GLN A 70 4.41 -11.53 13.62
CA GLN A 70 4.95 -10.92 14.85
C GLN A 70 5.62 -9.57 14.62
N GLY A 71 6.25 -9.37 13.45
CA GLY A 71 6.88 -8.11 13.07
C GLY A 71 5.96 -7.23 12.22
N PHE A 72 4.70 -7.62 12.09
CA PHE A 72 3.72 -6.88 11.27
C PHE A 72 4.18 -6.66 9.83
N GLY A 73 4.88 -7.66 9.24
CA GLY A 73 5.43 -7.56 7.89
C GLY A 73 6.52 -6.50 7.70
N ARG A 74 7.08 -5.96 8.79
CA ARG A 74 8.04 -4.84 8.72
C ARG A 74 9.50 -5.28 8.85
N ARG A 75 9.76 -6.51 9.30
CA ARG A 75 11.10 -7.06 9.34
C ARG A 75 11.54 -7.52 7.96
N ARG A 76 12.75 -7.16 7.56
CA ARG A 76 13.31 -7.65 6.29
C ARG A 76 13.57 -9.14 6.39
N MET A 77 13.18 -9.88 5.36
CA MET A 77 13.44 -11.29 5.20
C MET A 77 14.22 -11.53 3.90
N ASN A 78 15.12 -12.49 3.92
CA ASN A 78 15.80 -12.91 2.70
C ASN A 78 14.86 -13.87 1.94
N VAL A 79 14.30 -13.37 0.85
CA VAL A 79 13.37 -14.11 -0.02
C VAL A 79 13.83 -14.01 -1.47
N SER A 80 13.69 -15.11 -2.19
CA SER A 80 13.96 -15.16 -3.63
C SER A 80 12.83 -14.52 -4.44
N ALA A 81 13.08 -14.25 -5.71
CA ALA A 81 12.06 -13.78 -6.64
C ALA A 81 10.93 -14.82 -6.82
N ALA A 82 11.25 -16.12 -6.84
CA ALA A 82 10.25 -17.18 -6.96
C ALA A 82 9.33 -17.24 -5.71
N GLU A 83 9.92 -17.24 -4.52
CA GLU A 83 9.15 -17.21 -3.27
C GLU A 83 8.28 -15.93 -3.19
N THR A 84 8.80 -14.79 -3.65
CA THR A 84 8.04 -13.53 -3.68
C THR A 84 6.85 -13.64 -4.62
N TYR A 85 7.02 -14.21 -5.81
CA TYR A 85 5.94 -14.44 -6.76
C TYR A 85 4.85 -15.34 -6.14
N ASP A 86 5.23 -16.48 -5.58
CA ASP A 86 4.29 -17.45 -5.01
C ASP A 86 3.52 -16.86 -3.83
N MET A 87 4.21 -16.16 -2.92
CA MET A 87 3.59 -15.50 -1.76
C MET A 87 2.59 -14.40 -2.18
N VAL A 88 2.93 -13.60 -3.18
CA VAL A 88 2.06 -12.53 -3.65
C VAL A 88 0.84 -13.10 -4.35
N LEU A 89 1.02 -14.07 -5.24
CA LEU A 89 -0.07 -14.73 -5.96
C LEU A 89 -1.04 -15.42 -4.99
N TYR A 90 -0.51 -16.15 -4.00
CA TYR A 90 -1.32 -16.79 -2.96
C TYR A 90 -2.21 -15.79 -2.21
N GLN A 91 -1.63 -14.69 -1.76
CA GLN A 91 -2.33 -13.67 -0.99
C GLN A 91 -3.39 -12.93 -1.81
N ILE A 92 -3.09 -12.61 -3.08
CA ILE A 92 -4.08 -12.03 -4.00
C ILE A 92 -5.25 -13.00 -4.19
N GLY A 93 -4.96 -14.29 -4.43
CA GLY A 93 -5.99 -15.33 -4.60
C GLY A 93 -6.89 -15.50 -3.38
N ALA A 94 -6.31 -15.46 -2.18
CA ALA A 94 -7.07 -15.53 -0.94
C ALA A 94 -8.07 -14.37 -0.81
N LEU A 95 -7.64 -13.14 -1.02
CA LEU A 95 -8.53 -11.97 -0.94
C LEU A 95 -9.57 -11.96 -2.07
N ALA A 96 -9.17 -12.34 -3.28
CA ALA A 96 -10.06 -12.39 -4.44
C ALA A 96 -11.24 -13.36 -4.21
N GLY A 97 -11.01 -14.48 -3.52
CA GLY A 97 -12.06 -15.40 -3.12
C GLY A 97 -13.16 -14.73 -2.28
N PHE A 98 -12.75 -13.93 -1.29
CA PHE A 98 -13.70 -13.16 -0.46
C PHE A 98 -14.36 -12.03 -1.25
N ALA A 99 -13.62 -11.32 -2.09
CA ALA A 99 -14.19 -10.26 -2.93
C ALA A 99 -15.31 -10.83 -3.83
N THR A 100 -15.05 -11.95 -4.51
CA THR A 100 -16.02 -12.63 -5.36
C THR A 100 -17.23 -13.13 -4.55
N ALA A 101 -17.00 -13.74 -3.39
CA ALA A 101 -18.08 -14.24 -2.53
C ALA A 101 -18.99 -13.09 -2.01
N CYS A 102 -18.45 -11.88 -1.87
CA CYS A 102 -19.20 -10.67 -1.50
C CYS A 102 -19.81 -9.93 -2.70
N GLY A 103 -19.74 -10.48 -3.92
CA GLY A 103 -20.30 -9.88 -5.13
C GLY A 103 -19.48 -8.74 -5.73
N GLY A 104 -18.21 -8.62 -5.34
CA GLY A 104 -17.27 -7.63 -5.87
C GLY A 104 -16.07 -8.25 -6.59
N GLN A 105 -15.07 -7.43 -6.85
CA GLN A 105 -13.82 -7.83 -7.47
C GLN A 105 -12.66 -7.00 -6.92
N LEU A 106 -11.43 -7.48 -7.11
CA LEU A 106 -10.24 -6.69 -6.80
C LEU A 106 -10.04 -5.58 -7.82
N ALA A 107 -9.58 -4.42 -7.38
CA ALA A 107 -9.22 -3.28 -8.20
C ALA A 107 -7.70 -3.06 -8.29
N HIS A 108 -6.96 -3.38 -7.23
CA HIS A 108 -5.53 -3.10 -7.16
C HIS A 108 -4.78 -4.06 -6.24
N VAL A 109 -3.45 -4.00 -6.32
CA VAL A 109 -2.53 -4.67 -5.40
C VAL A 109 -1.52 -3.66 -4.91
N LYS A 110 -1.29 -3.63 -3.60
CA LYS A 110 -0.28 -2.82 -2.95
C LYS A 110 0.50 -3.67 -1.94
N PRO A 111 1.77 -3.97 -2.16
CA PRO A 111 2.58 -4.68 -1.16
C PRO A 111 2.65 -3.94 0.16
N HIS A 112 2.78 -4.67 1.27
CA HIS A 112 2.89 -4.11 2.61
C HIS A 112 4.33 -4.06 3.12
N GLY A 113 4.63 -3.08 3.95
CA GLY A 113 5.75 -3.08 4.90
C GLY A 113 7.13 -3.28 4.27
N ALA A 114 7.86 -4.30 4.75
CA ALA A 114 9.20 -4.58 4.27
C ALA A 114 9.22 -5.01 2.79
N LEU A 115 8.24 -5.78 2.34
CA LEU A 115 8.12 -6.20 0.94
C LEU A 115 7.99 -4.98 0.01
N TYR A 116 7.16 -4.01 0.38
CA TYR A 116 6.99 -2.75 -0.37
C TYR A 116 8.32 -1.98 -0.47
N ASN A 117 9.01 -1.79 0.66
CA ASN A 117 10.25 -1.03 0.70
C ASN A 117 11.42 -1.74 0.01
N MET A 118 11.47 -3.08 0.07
CA MET A 118 12.46 -3.89 -0.63
C MET A 118 12.23 -3.82 -2.14
N ALA A 119 11.00 -4.02 -2.59
CA ALA A 119 10.64 -3.95 -4.01
C ALA A 119 10.78 -2.53 -4.60
N ALA A 120 10.74 -1.49 -3.76
CA ALA A 120 11.01 -0.14 -4.23
C ALA A 120 12.45 0.05 -4.73
N LYS A 121 13.40 -0.77 -4.25
CA LYS A 121 14.85 -0.68 -4.56
C LYS A 121 15.41 -1.92 -5.28
N ASP A 122 14.74 -3.06 -5.20
CA ASP A 122 15.18 -4.33 -5.79
C ASP A 122 14.30 -4.69 -7.01
N GLY A 123 14.86 -4.49 -8.21
CA GLY A 123 14.17 -4.79 -9.45
C GLY A 123 13.87 -6.28 -9.67
N LYS A 124 14.55 -7.23 -8.97
CA LYS A 124 14.19 -8.65 -9.08
C LYS A 124 12.89 -8.95 -8.32
N LEU A 125 12.78 -8.45 -7.09
CA LEU A 125 11.56 -8.57 -6.30
C LEU A 125 10.40 -7.80 -6.94
N ALA A 126 10.67 -6.60 -7.45
CA ALA A 126 9.68 -5.78 -8.16
C ALA A 126 9.07 -6.53 -9.36
N ARG A 127 9.91 -7.14 -10.20
CA ARG A 127 9.45 -7.94 -11.34
C ARG A 127 8.65 -9.18 -10.92
N ALA A 128 9.05 -9.85 -9.85
CA ALA A 128 8.30 -11.01 -9.32
C ALA A 128 6.90 -10.60 -8.87
N ILE A 129 6.78 -9.48 -8.15
CA ILE A 129 5.49 -8.94 -7.73
C ILE A 129 4.64 -8.54 -8.95
N ALA A 130 5.21 -7.77 -9.87
CA ALA A 130 4.49 -7.33 -11.07
C ALA A 130 4.01 -8.53 -11.93
N GLN A 131 4.83 -9.58 -12.04
CA GLN A 131 4.45 -10.80 -12.75
C GLN A 131 3.30 -11.55 -12.05
N ALA A 132 3.35 -11.69 -10.72
CA ALA A 132 2.28 -12.32 -9.96
C ALA A 132 0.94 -11.58 -10.12
N VAL A 133 0.97 -10.25 -10.10
CA VAL A 133 -0.22 -9.41 -10.33
C VAL A 133 -0.75 -9.61 -11.75
N LYS A 134 0.13 -9.57 -12.76
CA LYS A 134 -0.24 -9.74 -14.17
C LYS A 134 -0.85 -11.11 -14.45
N ASP A 135 -0.24 -12.17 -13.92
CA ASP A 135 -0.70 -13.54 -14.15
C ASP A 135 -2.03 -13.81 -13.43
N PHE A 136 -2.28 -13.12 -12.31
CA PHE A 136 -3.57 -13.19 -11.64
C PHE A 136 -4.67 -12.46 -12.42
N ASP A 137 -4.47 -11.17 -12.69
CA ASP A 137 -5.38 -10.36 -13.51
C ASP A 137 -4.66 -9.10 -14.03
N PRO A 138 -4.40 -9.00 -15.36
CA PRO A 138 -3.69 -7.86 -15.94
C PRO A 138 -4.46 -6.53 -15.89
N ARG A 139 -5.72 -6.54 -15.44
CA ARG A 139 -6.54 -5.33 -15.26
C ARG A 139 -6.28 -4.64 -13.91
N LEU A 140 -5.67 -5.35 -12.95
CA LEU A 140 -5.36 -4.79 -11.64
C LEU A 140 -4.35 -3.65 -11.74
N VAL A 141 -4.52 -2.64 -10.89
CA VAL A 141 -3.57 -1.54 -10.76
C VAL A 141 -2.51 -1.92 -9.72
N LEU A 142 -1.23 -1.83 -10.08
CA LEU A 142 -0.13 -2.05 -9.13
C LEU A 142 0.26 -0.72 -8.48
N PHE A 143 0.09 -0.63 -7.16
CA PHE A 143 0.48 0.53 -6.37
C PHE A 143 1.93 0.38 -5.89
N GLY A 144 2.74 1.39 -6.08
CA GLY A 144 4.13 1.43 -5.63
C GLY A 144 4.58 2.84 -5.29
N LEU A 145 5.66 2.95 -4.52
CA LEU A 145 6.26 4.25 -4.19
C LEU A 145 6.62 4.99 -5.48
N ALA A 146 6.29 6.25 -5.57
CA ALA A 146 6.63 7.10 -6.71
C ALA A 146 8.13 7.00 -7.04
N GLY A 147 8.46 6.82 -8.33
CA GLY A 147 9.83 6.67 -8.80
C GLY A 147 10.52 5.33 -8.49
N SER A 148 9.83 4.35 -7.89
CA SER A 148 10.41 3.07 -7.46
C SER A 148 10.60 2.06 -8.59
N GLU A 149 11.44 1.03 -8.31
CA GLU A 149 11.56 -0.15 -9.18
C GLU A 149 10.23 -0.90 -9.33
N LEU A 150 9.36 -0.87 -8.32
CA LEU A 150 8.06 -1.53 -8.38
C LEU A 150 7.14 -0.91 -9.42
N VAL A 151 7.08 0.43 -9.48
CA VAL A 151 6.31 1.14 -10.52
C VAL A 151 6.89 0.83 -11.90
N ARG A 152 8.22 0.93 -12.07
CA ARG A 152 8.89 0.60 -13.34
C ARG A 152 8.64 -0.84 -13.78
N ALA A 153 8.69 -1.80 -12.86
CA ALA A 153 8.42 -3.20 -13.18
C ALA A 153 6.96 -3.43 -13.60
N GLY A 154 6.01 -2.75 -12.94
CA GLY A 154 4.60 -2.80 -13.32
C GLY A 154 4.37 -2.28 -14.73
N GLU A 155 4.94 -1.12 -15.06
CA GLU A 155 4.86 -0.53 -16.40
C GLU A 155 5.49 -1.44 -17.47
N GLN A 156 6.68 -2.00 -17.20
CA GLN A 156 7.35 -2.95 -18.10
C GLN A 156 6.55 -4.25 -18.30
N ALA A 157 5.82 -4.69 -17.28
CA ALA A 157 4.91 -5.84 -17.38
C ALA A 157 3.61 -5.51 -18.15
N GLY A 158 3.33 -4.24 -18.45
CA GLY A 158 2.11 -3.77 -19.12
C GLY A 158 0.93 -3.60 -18.17
N LEU A 159 1.15 -3.55 -16.87
CA LEU A 159 0.13 -3.22 -15.88
C LEU A 159 -0.14 -1.71 -15.82
N LYS A 160 -1.35 -1.36 -15.42
CA LYS A 160 -1.60 -0.01 -14.91
C LYS A 160 -0.89 0.14 -13.57
N THR A 161 -0.23 1.27 -13.35
CA THR A 161 0.44 1.57 -12.09
C THR A 161 -0.12 2.82 -11.43
N ALA A 162 -0.04 2.88 -10.11
CA ALA A 162 -0.30 4.09 -9.34
C ALA A 162 0.94 4.42 -8.51
N SER A 163 1.51 5.60 -8.78
CA SER A 163 2.62 6.14 -8.01
C SER A 163 2.11 6.68 -6.69
N GLU A 164 2.44 6.01 -5.58
CA GLU A 164 1.99 6.38 -4.24
C GLU A 164 2.94 7.38 -3.60
N VAL A 165 2.36 8.37 -2.90
CA VAL A 165 3.04 9.29 -2.00
C VAL A 165 2.37 9.24 -0.63
N PHE A 166 3.09 9.65 0.42
CA PHE A 166 2.64 9.52 1.80
C PHE A 166 2.46 10.90 2.44
N ALA A 167 1.25 11.17 2.93
CA ALA A 167 0.93 12.41 3.63
C ALA A 167 1.64 12.51 4.99
N ASP A 168 1.74 11.37 5.68
CA ASP A 168 2.18 11.23 7.07
C ASP A 168 3.65 10.83 7.22
N ARG A 169 4.43 10.77 6.13
CA ARG A 169 5.82 10.32 6.14
C ARG A 169 6.76 11.40 5.64
N THR A 170 7.95 11.41 6.21
CA THR A 170 9.06 12.23 5.70
C THR A 170 9.87 11.48 4.66
N TYR A 171 10.59 12.23 3.84
CA TYR A 171 11.35 11.72 2.69
C TYR A 171 12.84 12.05 2.81
N GLN A 172 13.68 11.18 2.27
CA GLN A 172 15.11 11.41 2.08
C GLN A 172 15.37 12.11 0.75
N SER A 173 16.58 12.62 0.57
CA SER A 173 16.98 13.33 -0.67
C SER A 173 16.97 12.46 -1.93
N ASP A 174 16.96 11.13 -1.79
CA ASP A 174 16.84 10.15 -2.88
C ASP A 174 15.37 9.79 -3.21
N GLY A 175 14.39 10.44 -2.56
CA GLY A 175 12.96 10.14 -2.72
C GLY A 175 12.48 8.95 -1.90
N SER A 176 13.35 8.25 -1.19
CA SER A 176 12.93 7.15 -0.31
C SER A 176 12.30 7.69 0.98
N LEU A 177 11.42 6.88 1.59
CA LEU A 177 10.85 7.20 2.89
C LEU A 177 11.90 7.14 3.98
N THR A 178 11.86 8.06 4.93
CA THR A 178 12.69 8.02 6.13
C THR A 178 12.44 6.72 6.89
N PRO A 179 13.47 5.96 7.29
CA PRO A 179 13.31 4.75 8.08
C PRO A 179 12.49 5.00 9.36
N ARG A 180 11.57 4.08 9.71
CA ARG A 180 10.64 4.29 10.83
C ARG A 180 11.30 4.34 12.21
N GLU A 181 12.51 3.83 12.32
CA GLU A 181 13.33 3.88 13.53
C GLU A 181 13.86 5.28 13.83
N GLN A 182 13.84 6.17 12.86
CA GLN A 182 14.22 7.57 13.05
C GLN A 182 13.04 8.36 13.65
N PRO A 183 13.29 9.22 14.65
CA PRO A 183 12.22 9.90 15.39
C PRO A 183 11.38 10.86 14.55
N ASP A 184 11.93 11.35 13.45
CA ASP A 184 11.30 12.29 12.51
C ASP A 184 10.75 11.62 11.24
N ALA A 185 10.59 10.28 11.24
CA ALA A 185 10.05 9.52 10.12
C ALA A 185 8.56 9.78 9.86
N MET A 186 7.83 10.22 10.89
CA MET A 186 6.38 10.45 10.83
C MET A 186 6.04 11.92 11.00
N ILE A 187 5.04 12.39 10.25
CA ILE A 187 4.44 13.71 10.41
C ILE A 187 3.17 13.53 11.24
N HIS A 188 3.16 14.07 12.46
CA HIS A 188 2.03 13.99 13.38
C HIS A 188 1.11 15.22 13.32
N ASP A 189 1.63 16.35 12.82
CA ASP A 189 0.85 17.58 12.65
C ASP A 189 0.02 17.53 11.37
N VAL A 190 -1.29 17.63 11.53
CA VAL A 190 -2.25 17.55 10.42
C VAL A 190 -2.04 18.65 9.38
N GLN A 191 -1.70 19.88 9.82
CA GLN A 191 -1.50 21.00 8.90
C GLN A 191 -0.25 20.82 8.06
N THR A 192 0.81 20.29 8.65
CA THR A 192 2.05 19.93 7.95
C THR A 192 1.79 18.82 6.92
N ALA A 193 1.03 17.78 7.29
CA ALA A 193 0.66 16.71 6.37
C ALA A 193 -0.17 17.24 5.17
N ILE A 194 -1.17 18.09 5.43
CA ILE A 194 -1.97 18.73 4.38
C ILE A 194 -1.10 19.60 3.47
N ALA A 195 -0.20 20.39 4.04
CA ALA A 195 0.71 21.23 3.26
C ALA A 195 1.63 20.41 2.36
N GLN A 196 2.14 19.27 2.87
CA GLN A 196 2.94 18.31 2.10
C GLN A 196 2.15 17.75 0.91
N VAL A 197 0.91 17.27 1.14
CA VAL A 197 0.04 16.74 0.09
C VAL A 197 -0.26 17.79 -0.98
N ARG A 198 -0.62 19.02 -0.56
CA ARG A 198 -0.88 20.13 -1.49
C ARG A 198 0.33 20.40 -2.38
N ARG A 199 1.53 20.34 -1.82
CA ARG A 199 2.77 20.52 -2.56
C ARG A 199 3.03 19.37 -3.54
N MET A 200 2.85 18.12 -3.10
CA MET A 200 2.99 16.95 -3.97
C MET A 200 2.02 16.99 -5.15
N VAL A 201 0.76 17.31 -4.89
CA VAL A 201 -0.29 17.36 -5.94
C VAL A 201 -0.16 18.58 -6.85
N GLY A 202 0.17 19.75 -6.28
CA GLY A 202 0.27 21.02 -7.02
C GLY A 202 1.56 21.18 -7.78
N GLU A 203 2.70 20.86 -7.14
CA GLU A 203 4.05 21.14 -7.66
C GLU A 203 4.77 19.85 -8.14
N GLY A 204 4.27 18.66 -7.81
CA GLY A 204 4.96 17.39 -8.10
C GLY A 204 6.26 17.23 -7.31
N ARG A 205 6.36 17.81 -6.10
CA ARG A 205 7.57 17.82 -5.29
C ARG A 205 7.28 17.59 -3.82
N VAL A 206 8.24 16.97 -3.12
CA VAL A 206 8.25 16.85 -1.67
C VAL A 206 9.54 17.43 -1.08
N ARG A 207 9.47 17.96 0.13
CA ARG A 207 10.64 18.44 0.86
C ARG A 207 11.29 17.28 1.60
N SER A 208 12.57 17.02 1.33
CA SER A 208 13.33 15.99 2.04
C SER A 208 13.78 16.47 3.42
N GLN A 209 14.14 15.53 4.29
CA GLN A 209 14.75 15.82 5.60
C GLN A 209 16.05 16.62 5.49
N GLN A 210 16.77 16.46 4.39
CA GLN A 210 18.00 17.22 4.11
C GLN A 210 17.73 18.61 3.54
N GLY A 211 16.46 19.00 3.43
CA GLY A 211 16.06 20.33 2.98
C GLY A 211 16.14 20.53 1.45
N SER A 212 16.30 19.47 0.67
CA SER A 212 16.22 19.52 -0.80
C SER A 212 14.79 19.23 -1.28
N ASP A 213 14.44 19.74 -2.44
CA ASP A 213 13.21 19.39 -3.12
C ASP A 213 13.44 18.16 -3.98
N VAL A 214 12.67 17.11 -3.71
CA VAL A 214 12.67 15.87 -4.48
C VAL A 214 11.47 15.89 -5.42
N ALA A 215 11.72 15.64 -6.71
CA ALA A 215 10.66 15.52 -7.68
C ALA A 215 9.93 14.20 -7.45
N GLU A 216 8.67 14.26 -7.05
CA GLU A 216 7.75 13.15 -7.01
C GLU A 216 7.05 13.06 -8.36
N ILE A 217 7.55 12.21 -9.24
CA ILE A 217 7.01 12.04 -10.58
C ILE A 217 5.93 10.97 -10.54
N GLY A 218 4.67 11.38 -10.49
CA GLY A 218 3.56 10.46 -10.59
C GLY A 218 2.19 11.09 -10.38
N ARG A 219 1.16 10.45 -10.86
CA ARG A 219 -0.22 10.78 -10.50
C ARG A 219 -0.39 10.37 -9.04
N ALA A 220 -0.53 11.35 -8.16
CA ALA A 220 -0.55 11.13 -6.73
C ALA A 220 -1.70 10.21 -6.33
N SER A 221 -1.37 9.05 -5.82
CA SER A 221 -2.14 8.32 -4.84
C SER A 221 -1.65 8.81 -3.48
N CYS A 222 -2.53 9.33 -2.65
CA CYS A 222 -2.16 9.85 -1.33
C CYS A 222 -2.66 8.88 -0.27
N ARG A 223 -1.78 8.44 0.63
CA ARG A 223 -2.16 7.60 1.76
C ARG A 223 -2.23 8.45 3.01
N GLU A 224 -3.34 8.38 3.72
CA GLU A 224 -3.46 8.86 5.08
C GLU A 224 -3.64 7.65 6.02
N ARG A 225 -2.79 7.55 7.04
CA ARG A 225 -3.08 6.74 8.23
C ARG A 225 -3.61 7.68 9.28
N VAL A 226 -4.91 7.61 9.55
CA VAL A 226 -5.46 8.19 10.76
C VAL A 226 -5.20 7.19 11.88
N TYR A 227 -4.21 7.46 12.73
CA TYR A 227 -4.12 6.80 14.01
C TYR A 227 -5.08 7.50 14.96
N SER A 228 -6.14 6.81 15.37
CA SER A 228 -6.76 7.15 16.64
C SER A 228 -5.75 6.74 17.73
N SER A 229 -5.13 7.72 18.36
CA SER A 229 -4.45 7.52 19.64
C SER A 229 -5.49 7.08 20.66
N VAL A 230 -5.37 5.87 21.17
CA VAL A 230 -5.92 5.45 22.47
C VAL A 230 -4.85 5.66 23.50
#